data_72eb07a4d9887e022aca3da5949c2860
#
_entry.id   72eb07a4d9887e022aca3da5949c2860
#
_cell.length_a   1.000
_cell.length_b   1.000
_cell.length_c   1.000
_cell.angle_alpha   90.00
_cell.angle_beta   90.00
_cell.angle_gamma   90.00
#
_symmetry.space_group_name_H-M   'P 1'
#
loop_
_entity.id
_entity.type
_entity.pdbx_description
1 polymer ?
#
loop_
_entity_poly.entity_id
_entity_poly.type
_entity_poly.pdbx_seq_one_letter_code
_entity_poly.pdbx_strand_id
1 'polypeptide(L)'
;MELRGDDVVLRPVADGEGRVLDRIVREPEVAAWWSPPEDFAGMLAIVFEGEVVGAIQFYEETDPEFHHAGIDVFLTARHQGKGLGTDAVRTLARWLVTARGHHRLTIDPAAANTAAIRSYRKVGFRPVGIMRAYGRDHRTGRWQDALLMDLLADELT
;
A
#
# COMPACT_ATOMS: atom_id res chain seq x y z
N MET A 1 -17.78 1.06 -2.06
CA MET A 1 -16.98 -0.14 -2.39
C MET A 1 -16.50 -0.77 -1.09
N GLU A 2 -16.61 -2.09 -0.99
CA GLU A 2 -16.09 -2.83 0.15
C GLU A 2 -15.46 -4.11 -0.40
N LEU A 3 -14.19 -4.33 -0.04
CA LEU A 3 -13.45 -5.51 -0.48
C LEU A 3 -13.09 -6.34 0.74
N ARG A 4 -13.21 -7.66 0.62
CA ARG A 4 -12.93 -8.58 1.73
C ARG A 4 -11.74 -9.47 1.40
N GLY A 5 -10.74 -9.43 2.28
CA GLY A 5 -9.63 -10.37 2.28
C GLY A 5 -9.91 -11.55 3.20
N ASP A 6 -8.87 -12.29 3.55
CA ASP A 6 -8.98 -13.39 4.51
C ASP A 6 -9.29 -12.87 5.92
N ASP A 7 -8.62 -11.80 6.33
CA ASP A 7 -8.74 -11.22 7.67
C ASP A 7 -9.18 -9.76 7.65
N VAL A 8 -8.90 -9.02 6.58
CA VAL A 8 -9.18 -7.58 6.52
C VAL A 8 -10.38 -7.27 5.64
N VAL A 9 -10.97 -6.11 5.92
CA VAL A 9 -11.96 -5.47 5.04
C VAL A 9 -11.36 -4.15 4.61
N LEU A 10 -11.45 -3.84 3.31
CA LEU A 10 -11.05 -2.56 2.73
C LEU A 10 -12.33 -1.82 2.36
N ARG A 11 -12.51 -0.62 2.90
CA ARG A 11 -13.68 0.21 2.59
C ARG A 11 -13.31 1.69 2.62
N PRO A 12 -14.10 2.56 2.00
CA PRO A 12 -13.82 3.99 2.06
C PRO A 12 -13.70 4.48 3.51
N VAL A 13 -12.77 5.42 3.73
CA VAL A 13 -12.58 6.03 5.04
C VAL A 13 -13.85 6.77 5.43
N ALA A 14 -14.38 6.47 6.62
CA ALA A 14 -15.60 7.07 7.14
C ALA A 14 -15.29 8.35 7.94
N ASP A 15 -16.34 9.13 8.20
CA ASP A 15 -16.23 10.34 9.01
C ASP A 15 -15.63 10.02 10.38
N GLY A 16 -14.66 10.83 10.80
CA GLY A 16 -13.97 10.67 12.07
C GLY A 16 -12.78 9.69 12.03
N GLU A 17 -12.69 8.84 11.03
CA GLU A 17 -11.60 7.88 10.93
C GLU A 17 -10.27 8.50 10.49
N GLY A 18 -10.32 9.67 9.86
CA GLY A 18 -9.13 10.41 9.50
C GLY A 18 -8.23 10.71 10.71
N ARG A 19 -8.82 10.91 11.90
CA ARG A 19 -8.06 11.13 13.14
C ARG A 19 -7.30 9.89 13.56
N VAL A 20 -7.90 8.72 13.40
CA VAL A 20 -7.25 7.44 13.70
C VAL A 20 -6.08 7.22 12.75
N LEU A 21 -6.29 7.44 11.46
CA LEU A 21 -5.26 7.28 10.44
C LEU A 21 -4.14 8.29 10.61
N ASP A 22 -4.44 9.54 10.97
CA ASP A 22 -3.42 10.55 11.23
C ASP A 22 -2.51 10.14 12.40
N ARG A 23 -3.08 9.56 13.45
CA ARG A 23 -2.27 9.04 14.56
C ARG A 23 -1.39 7.88 14.13
N ILE A 24 -1.93 6.98 13.30
CA ILE A 24 -1.16 5.82 12.81
C ILE A 24 0.00 6.27 11.93
N VAL A 25 -0.23 7.17 10.99
CA VAL A 25 0.81 7.60 10.04
C VAL A 25 1.94 8.36 10.74
N ARG A 26 1.68 8.89 11.94
CA ARG A 26 2.69 9.58 12.75
C ARG A 26 3.43 8.68 13.73
N GLU A 27 3.04 7.40 13.84
CA GLU A 27 3.83 6.43 14.62
C GLU A 27 5.24 6.34 14.03
N PRO A 28 6.30 6.26 14.86
CA PRO A 28 7.67 6.25 14.35
C PRO A 28 7.93 5.17 13.29
N GLU A 29 7.38 3.99 13.47
CA GLU A 29 7.55 2.85 12.56
C GLU A 29 6.86 3.06 11.22
N VAL A 30 5.83 3.90 11.17
CA VAL A 30 5.10 4.25 9.95
C VAL A 30 5.68 5.51 9.32
N ALA A 31 5.95 6.53 10.14
CA ALA A 31 6.51 7.80 9.70
C ALA A 31 7.88 7.65 9.02
N ALA A 32 8.60 6.56 9.32
CA ALA A 32 9.85 6.23 8.65
C ALA A 32 9.68 6.09 7.13
N TRP A 33 8.49 5.68 6.67
CA TRP A 33 8.22 5.32 5.28
C TRP A 33 7.12 6.15 4.62
N TRP A 34 6.31 6.85 5.40
CA TRP A 34 5.17 7.63 4.91
C TRP A 34 5.21 9.06 5.41
N SER A 35 4.99 10.02 4.51
CA SER A 35 4.72 11.40 4.89
C SER A 35 3.25 11.54 5.23
N PRO A 36 2.89 12.25 6.32
CA PRO A 36 1.48 12.49 6.60
C PRO A 36 0.81 13.24 5.46
N PRO A 37 -0.27 12.70 4.87
CA PRO A 37 -1.01 13.43 3.85
C PRO A 37 -1.85 14.55 4.47
N GLU A 38 -2.36 15.47 3.65
CA GLU A 38 -3.25 16.53 4.12
C GLU A 38 -4.56 15.96 4.66
N ASP A 39 -5.09 14.93 3.98
CA ASP A 39 -6.26 14.19 4.42
C ASP A 39 -6.18 12.75 3.89
N PHE A 40 -7.16 11.94 4.26
CA PHE A 40 -7.23 10.54 3.85
C PHE A 40 -8.38 10.27 2.89
N ALA A 41 -8.94 11.33 2.28
CA ALA A 41 -10.00 11.19 1.30
C ALA A 41 -9.49 10.43 0.07
N GLY A 42 -10.30 9.52 -0.43
CA GLY A 42 -9.93 8.69 -1.57
C GLY A 42 -9.12 7.45 -1.21
N MET A 43 -8.71 7.30 0.05
CA MET A 43 -8.09 6.07 0.53
C MET A 43 -9.14 5.08 1.00
N LEU A 44 -8.75 3.81 1.09
CA LEU A 44 -9.53 2.77 1.75
C LEU A 44 -8.96 2.53 3.14
N ALA A 45 -9.83 2.49 4.14
CA ALA A 45 -9.44 2.05 5.47
C ALA A 45 -9.22 0.54 5.46
N ILE A 46 -8.16 0.09 6.12
CA ILE A 46 -7.92 -1.32 6.39
C ILE A 46 -8.55 -1.61 7.75
N VAL A 47 -9.55 -2.47 7.77
CA VAL A 47 -10.28 -2.81 8.98
C VAL A 47 -10.01 -4.27 9.36
N PHE A 48 -9.58 -4.48 10.60
CA PHE A 48 -9.32 -5.80 11.16
C PHE A 48 -10.06 -5.92 12.49
N GLU A 49 -10.90 -6.95 12.61
CA GLU A 49 -11.70 -7.18 13.82
C GLU A 49 -12.48 -5.92 14.27
N GLY A 50 -13.06 -5.22 13.28
CA GLY A 50 -13.86 -4.01 13.54
C GLY A 50 -13.05 -2.75 13.83
N GLU A 51 -11.72 -2.81 13.79
CA GLU A 51 -10.84 -1.69 14.11
C GLU A 51 -10.10 -1.21 12.86
N VAL A 52 -10.01 0.10 12.68
CA VAL A 52 -9.18 0.69 11.61
C VAL A 52 -7.71 0.55 12.01
N VAL A 53 -6.94 -0.19 11.23
CA VAL A 53 -5.55 -0.52 11.54
C VAL A 53 -4.56 0.07 10.53
N GLY A 54 -5.03 0.71 9.48
CA GLY A 54 -4.19 1.33 8.45
C GLY A 54 -5.03 1.81 7.30
N ALA A 55 -4.34 2.19 6.22
CA ALA A 55 -4.99 2.61 4.99
C ALA A 55 -4.22 2.12 3.77
N ILE A 56 -4.93 2.01 2.66
CA ILE A 56 -4.39 1.59 1.39
C ILE A 56 -4.99 2.44 0.29
N GLN A 57 -4.21 2.79 -0.71
CA GLN A 57 -4.68 3.56 -1.86
C GLN A 57 -4.09 3.01 -3.14
N PHE A 58 -4.70 3.39 -4.25
CA PHE A 58 -4.19 3.05 -5.57
C PHE A 58 -4.32 4.25 -6.50
N TYR A 59 -3.49 4.26 -7.51
CA TYR A 59 -3.63 5.16 -8.65
C TYR A 59 -3.69 4.33 -9.92
N GLU A 60 -4.31 4.88 -10.97
CA GLU A 60 -4.42 4.20 -12.24
C GLU A 60 -3.84 5.08 -13.35
N GLU A 61 -2.94 4.51 -14.16
CA GLU A 61 -2.56 5.11 -15.41
C GLU A 61 -3.59 4.68 -16.45
N THR A 62 -4.29 5.65 -17.03
CA THR A 62 -5.42 5.39 -17.92
C THR A 62 -5.06 5.41 -19.41
N ASP A 63 -3.83 5.79 -19.76
CA ASP A 63 -3.35 5.71 -21.14
C ASP A 63 -3.41 4.24 -21.59
N PRO A 64 -4.13 3.92 -22.68
CA PRO A 64 -4.27 2.53 -23.10
C PRO A 64 -2.95 1.83 -23.41
N GLU A 65 -1.92 2.58 -23.80
CA GLU A 65 -0.61 2.01 -24.13
C GLU A 65 0.24 1.72 -22.90
N PHE A 66 -0.08 2.35 -21.75
CA PHE A 66 0.69 2.22 -20.50
C PHE A 66 -0.20 1.86 -19.32
N HIS A 67 -1.37 1.34 -19.59
CA HIS A 67 -2.39 1.04 -18.58
C HIS A 67 -1.86 0.13 -17.48
N HIS A 68 -1.88 0.62 -16.24
CA HIS A 68 -1.48 -0.13 -15.04
C HIS A 68 -2.00 0.58 -13.80
N ALA A 69 -1.87 -0.03 -12.65
CA ALA A 69 -2.18 0.59 -11.38
C ALA A 69 -1.02 0.44 -10.40
N GLY A 70 -0.91 1.41 -9.48
CA GLY A 70 0.05 1.38 -8.40
C GLY A 70 -0.66 1.37 -7.05
N ILE A 71 -0.01 0.81 -6.04
CA ILE A 71 -0.57 0.63 -4.69
C ILE A 71 0.37 1.22 -3.66
N ASP A 72 -0.19 1.91 -2.66
CA ASP A 72 0.52 2.37 -1.47
C ASP A 72 -0.27 1.94 -0.24
N VAL A 73 0.44 1.54 0.83
CA VAL A 73 -0.20 0.98 2.02
C VAL A 73 0.59 1.31 3.27
N PHE A 74 -0.11 1.58 4.37
CA PHE A 74 0.52 1.61 5.69
C PHE A 74 -0.37 0.92 6.72
N LEU A 75 0.26 0.44 7.78
CA LEU A 75 -0.38 -0.32 8.84
C LEU A 75 0.20 0.09 10.19
N THR A 76 -0.65 0.19 11.22
CA THR A 76 -0.20 0.47 12.57
C THR A 76 0.85 -0.56 13.03
N ALA A 77 1.86 -0.10 13.77
CA ALA A 77 2.99 -0.92 14.19
C ALA A 77 2.58 -2.18 14.96
N ARG A 78 1.59 -2.05 15.85
CA ARG A 78 1.13 -3.19 16.67
C ARG A 78 0.50 -4.33 15.89
N HIS A 79 0.11 -4.09 14.65
CA HIS A 79 -0.48 -5.10 13.77
C HIS A 79 0.44 -5.51 12.62
N GLN A 80 1.67 -5.00 12.61
CA GLN A 80 2.67 -5.44 11.61
C GLN A 80 3.19 -6.85 11.97
N GLY A 81 3.68 -7.57 10.96
CA GLY A 81 4.20 -8.91 11.15
C GLY A 81 3.16 -10.02 11.32
N LYS A 82 1.87 -9.72 11.11
CA LYS A 82 0.77 -10.68 11.24
C LYS A 82 0.15 -11.09 9.90
N GLY A 83 0.68 -10.61 8.79
CA GLY A 83 0.15 -10.90 7.46
C GLY A 83 -0.99 -10.00 7.01
N LEU A 84 -1.38 -8.99 7.81
CA LEU A 84 -2.51 -8.12 7.46
C LEU A 84 -2.19 -7.21 6.28
N GLY A 85 -0.96 -6.69 6.20
CA GLY A 85 -0.54 -5.88 5.05
C GLY A 85 -0.52 -6.70 3.77
N THR A 86 -0.04 -7.93 3.84
CA THR A 86 -0.06 -8.86 2.71
C THR A 86 -1.49 -9.13 2.26
N ASP A 87 -2.40 -9.38 3.20
CA ASP A 87 -3.81 -9.62 2.90
C ASP A 87 -4.47 -8.39 2.26
N ALA A 88 -4.20 -7.19 2.77
CA ALA A 88 -4.74 -5.95 2.23
C ALA A 88 -4.26 -5.72 0.79
N VAL A 89 -2.96 -5.85 0.53
CA VAL A 89 -2.39 -5.65 -0.80
C VAL A 89 -2.93 -6.70 -1.78
N ARG A 90 -2.99 -7.97 -1.37
CA ARG A 90 -3.54 -9.04 -2.21
C ARG A 90 -5.01 -8.79 -2.56
N THR A 91 -5.78 -8.33 -1.60
CA THR A 91 -7.21 -8.05 -1.79
C THR A 91 -7.42 -6.93 -2.80
N LEU A 92 -6.69 -5.82 -2.66
CA LEU A 92 -6.77 -4.71 -3.60
C LEU A 92 -6.24 -5.12 -4.98
N ALA A 93 -5.12 -5.83 -5.03
CA ALA A 93 -4.54 -6.31 -6.29
C ALA A 93 -5.53 -7.17 -7.07
N ARG A 94 -6.21 -8.09 -6.38
CA ARG A 94 -7.21 -8.97 -7.02
C ARG A 94 -8.33 -8.14 -7.64
N TRP A 95 -8.82 -7.14 -6.94
CA TRP A 95 -9.87 -6.26 -7.46
C TRP A 95 -9.39 -5.43 -8.65
N LEU A 96 -8.18 -4.90 -8.58
CA LEU A 96 -7.60 -4.11 -9.68
C LEU A 96 -7.45 -4.97 -10.95
N VAL A 97 -7.06 -6.22 -10.81
CA VAL A 97 -6.92 -7.15 -11.93
C VAL A 97 -8.29 -7.59 -12.46
N THR A 98 -9.19 -8.04 -11.58
CA THR A 98 -10.43 -8.69 -12.02
C THR A 98 -11.54 -7.71 -12.36
N ALA A 99 -11.70 -6.65 -11.59
CA ALA A 99 -12.79 -5.68 -11.78
C ALA A 99 -12.35 -4.48 -12.62
N ARG A 100 -11.09 -4.06 -12.54
CA ARG A 100 -10.57 -2.90 -13.26
C ARG A 100 -9.77 -3.26 -14.51
N GLY A 101 -9.48 -4.55 -14.71
CA GLY A 101 -8.86 -5.03 -15.93
C GLY A 101 -7.36 -4.75 -16.09
N HIS A 102 -6.67 -4.45 -15.00
CA HIS A 102 -5.23 -4.18 -15.06
C HIS A 102 -4.45 -5.46 -15.34
N HIS A 103 -3.54 -5.42 -16.32
CA HIS A 103 -2.64 -6.52 -16.61
C HIS A 103 -1.33 -6.42 -15.81
N ARG A 104 -1.05 -5.24 -15.23
CA ARG A 104 0.19 -4.97 -14.50
C ARG A 104 -0.09 -4.04 -13.32
N LEU A 105 0.48 -4.38 -12.18
CA LEU A 105 0.44 -3.55 -10.96
C LEU A 105 1.87 -3.22 -10.53
N THR A 106 2.05 -2.07 -9.89
CA THR A 106 3.33 -1.63 -9.34
C THR A 106 3.21 -1.30 -7.86
N ILE A 107 4.32 -1.41 -7.15
CA ILE A 107 4.48 -0.96 -5.78
C ILE A 107 5.94 -0.57 -5.60
N ASP A 108 6.23 0.47 -4.81
CA ASP A 108 7.59 1.00 -4.72
C ASP A 108 7.99 1.30 -3.28
N PRO A 109 8.19 0.27 -2.46
CA PRO A 109 8.64 0.48 -1.08
C PRO A 109 10.04 1.11 -1.05
N ALA A 110 10.33 1.85 0.03
CA ALA A 110 11.70 2.29 0.27
C ALA A 110 12.63 1.07 0.24
N ALA A 111 13.79 1.22 -0.38
CA ALA A 111 14.73 0.09 -0.55
C ALA A 111 15.17 -0.50 0.79
N ALA A 112 15.20 0.31 1.86
CA ALA A 112 15.55 -0.13 3.20
C ALA A 112 14.40 -0.80 3.96
N ASN A 113 13.16 -0.73 3.44
CA ASN A 113 12.00 -1.33 4.10
C ASN A 113 11.88 -2.81 3.75
N THR A 114 12.75 -3.63 4.32
CA THR A 114 12.85 -5.06 4.00
C THR A 114 11.58 -5.82 4.36
N ALA A 115 10.89 -5.44 5.42
CA ALA A 115 9.65 -6.09 5.83
C ALA A 115 8.54 -5.90 4.79
N ALA A 116 8.40 -4.68 4.25
CA ALA A 116 7.44 -4.39 3.19
C ALA A 116 7.77 -5.17 1.91
N ILE A 117 9.03 -5.15 1.50
CA ILE A 117 9.48 -5.88 0.31
C ILE A 117 9.15 -7.37 0.43
N ARG A 118 9.41 -7.96 1.59
CA ARG A 118 9.09 -9.37 1.85
C ARG A 118 7.60 -9.62 1.77
N SER A 119 6.79 -8.72 2.33
CA SER A 119 5.32 -8.80 2.29
C SER A 119 4.80 -8.79 0.85
N TYR A 120 5.32 -7.87 0.03
CA TYR A 120 4.86 -7.72 -1.36
C TYR A 120 5.27 -8.89 -2.26
N ARG A 121 6.43 -9.49 -1.98
CA ARG A 121 6.83 -10.73 -2.68
C ARG A 121 5.84 -11.87 -2.46
N LYS A 122 5.23 -11.95 -1.29
CA LYS A 122 4.22 -12.97 -1.00
C LYS A 122 2.95 -12.80 -1.83
N VAL A 123 2.66 -11.59 -2.28
CA VAL A 123 1.52 -11.31 -3.16
C VAL A 123 1.85 -11.69 -4.61
N GLY A 124 3.12 -11.74 -4.97
CA GLY A 124 3.58 -12.04 -6.32
C GLY A 124 4.43 -10.94 -6.95
N PHE A 125 4.60 -9.82 -6.28
CA PHE A 125 5.45 -8.73 -6.79
C PHE A 125 6.89 -9.17 -6.89
N ARG A 126 7.56 -8.74 -7.97
CA ARG A 126 8.96 -9.03 -8.25
C ARG A 126 9.75 -7.73 -8.36
N PRO A 127 11.00 -7.69 -7.91
CA PRO A 127 11.86 -6.51 -8.10
C PRO A 127 12.08 -6.21 -9.58
N VAL A 128 11.94 -4.93 -9.94
CA VAL A 128 12.30 -4.41 -11.25
C VAL A 128 13.67 -3.73 -11.18
N GLY A 129 13.86 -2.87 -10.19
CA GLY A 129 15.12 -2.15 -10.03
C GLY A 129 15.05 -1.05 -8.98
N ILE A 130 16.20 -0.52 -8.63
CA ILE A 130 16.32 0.56 -7.66
C ILE A 130 16.09 1.90 -8.36
N MET A 131 15.21 2.70 -7.78
CA MET A 131 15.00 4.09 -8.13
C MET A 131 15.80 4.94 -7.14
N ARG A 132 16.94 5.48 -7.61
CA ARG A 132 17.86 6.23 -6.74
C ARG A 132 17.27 7.58 -6.37
N ALA A 133 17.40 7.96 -5.09
CA ALA A 133 16.94 9.26 -4.57
C ALA A 133 15.50 9.56 -4.99
N TYR A 134 14.63 8.58 -4.89
CA TYR A 134 13.27 8.64 -5.40
C TYR A 134 12.33 9.41 -4.47
N GLY A 135 12.38 9.11 -3.18
CA GLY A 135 11.51 9.71 -2.18
C GLY A 135 12.31 10.44 -1.12
N ARG A 136 11.70 11.44 -0.50
CA ARG A 136 12.35 12.21 0.55
C ARG A 136 11.75 11.82 1.91
N ASP A 137 12.62 11.49 2.86
CA ASP A 137 12.20 11.31 4.25
C ASP A 137 11.81 12.68 4.81
N HIS A 138 10.53 12.88 5.10
CA HIS A 138 9.98 14.15 5.58
C HIS A 138 10.56 14.57 6.94
N ARG A 139 11.09 13.60 7.71
CA ARG A 139 11.63 13.86 9.06
C ARG A 139 13.05 14.41 9.01
N THR A 140 13.84 13.98 8.03
CA THR A 140 15.27 14.30 7.93
C THR A 140 15.60 15.17 6.73
N GLY A 141 14.73 15.25 5.74
CA GLY A 141 14.98 15.91 4.47
C GLY A 141 15.91 15.12 3.54
N ARG A 142 16.33 13.93 3.92
CA ARG A 142 17.24 13.11 3.11
C ARG A 142 16.48 12.35 2.04
N TRP A 143 17.09 12.24 0.86
CA TRP A 143 16.58 11.44 -0.23
C TRP A 143 16.84 9.96 0.03
N GLN A 144 15.87 9.12 -0.30
CA GLN A 144 15.92 7.69 -0.11
C GLN A 144 15.71 6.96 -1.44
N ASP A 145 16.39 5.84 -1.61
CA ASP A 145 16.15 4.96 -2.73
C ASP A 145 14.86 4.15 -2.50
N ALA A 146 14.18 3.84 -3.58
CA ALA A 146 13.02 2.94 -3.55
C ALA A 146 13.29 1.74 -4.45
N LEU A 147 12.67 0.62 -4.12
CA LEU A 147 12.68 -0.56 -4.97
C LEU A 147 11.38 -0.59 -5.76
N LEU A 148 11.45 -0.38 -7.06
CA LEU A 148 10.29 -0.59 -7.91
C LEU A 148 10.05 -2.09 -8.03
N MET A 149 8.83 -2.51 -7.72
CA MET A 149 8.38 -3.88 -7.88
C MET A 149 7.15 -3.89 -8.78
N ASP A 150 6.97 -4.94 -9.55
CA ASP A 150 5.76 -5.10 -10.35
C ASP A 150 5.21 -6.52 -10.28
N LEU A 151 3.98 -6.64 -10.76
CA LEU A 151 3.25 -7.91 -10.79
C LEU A 151 2.41 -7.91 -12.05
N LEU A 152 2.54 -8.96 -12.85
CA LEU A 152 1.63 -9.21 -13.97
C LEU A 152 0.40 -9.96 -13.45
N ALA A 153 -0.74 -9.76 -14.08
CA ALA A 153 -2.01 -10.30 -13.59
C ALA A 153 -1.97 -11.80 -13.28
N ASP A 154 -1.28 -12.57 -14.11
CA ASP A 154 -1.17 -14.04 -13.95
C ASP A 154 -0.15 -14.46 -12.88
N GLU A 155 0.58 -13.51 -12.29
CA GLU A 155 1.54 -13.77 -11.23
C GLU A 155 0.94 -13.56 -9.82
N LEU A 156 -0.28 -13.07 -9.75
CA LEU A 156 -0.96 -12.83 -8.49
C LEU A 156 -1.21 -14.16 -7.75
N THR A 157 -0.76 -14.24 -6.52
CA THR A 157 -0.88 -15.45 -5.69
C THR A 157 -1.96 -15.34 -4.62
#